data_cf4739e2bc55c7d6beebefdcb0958d87
#
_entry.id   cf4739e2bc55c7d6beebefdcb0958d87
#
_cell.length_a   1.000
_cell.length_b   1.000
_cell.length_c   1.000
_cell.angle_alpha   90.00
_cell.angle_beta   90.00
_cell.angle_gamma   90.00
#
_symmetry.space_group_name_H-M   'P 1'
#
loop_
_entity.id
_entity.type
_entity.pdbx_description
1 polymer ?
#
loop_
_entity_poly.entity_id
_entity_poly.type
_entity_poly.pdbx_seq_one_letter_code
_entity_poly.pdbx_strand_id
1 'polypeptide(L)'
;MYDVIIIGGGPCGATAAEDLGKLGHKVALLDRPGRIKPCGGAIPPILIRDFDIPDRLLKAKIVTARMVSPTNRSVDIPIENGFVGMVDREEFDEFLRERARSIGVTRFSGTFDKITRQNGETTVEFLNHENENKEKISAKIIIGADGARSKVARSEIPDADQIPYVIAYHEIIKAPEDFSGYKSDRCDVIYNGSISPDFYGWVFPHGDTVSV
;
A
#
# COMPACT_ATOMS: atom_id res chain seq x y z
N MET A 1 -4.87 -23.01 15.41
CA MET A 1 -5.84 -21.90 15.40
C MET A 1 -5.11 -20.61 15.76
N TYR A 2 -5.36 -19.52 15.05
CA TYR A 2 -4.85 -18.17 15.32
C TYR A 2 -5.86 -17.38 16.14
N ASP A 3 -5.41 -16.29 16.76
CA ASP A 3 -6.34 -15.29 17.30
C ASP A 3 -6.89 -14.42 16.17
N VAL A 4 -5.99 -14.01 15.24
CA VAL A 4 -6.35 -13.16 14.09
C VAL A 4 -5.70 -13.69 12.82
N ILE A 5 -6.46 -13.69 11.72
CA ILE A 5 -5.93 -13.84 10.36
C ILE A 5 -6.16 -12.51 9.65
N ILE A 6 -5.10 -11.94 9.06
CA ILE A 6 -5.15 -10.74 8.25
C ILE A 6 -4.96 -11.14 6.79
N ILE A 7 -5.88 -10.73 5.94
CA ILE A 7 -5.87 -11.02 4.50
C ILE A 7 -5.48 -9.75 3.76
N GLY A 8 -4.28 -9.75 3.18
CA GLY A 8 -3.66 -8.64 2.47
C GLY A 8 -2.48 -8.03 3.24
N GLY A 9 -1.27 -8.18 2.71
CA GLY A 9 0.00 -7.70 3.29
C GLY A 9 0.47 -6.36 2.75
N GLY A 10 -0.44 -5.48 2.33
CA GLY A 10 -0.12 -4.07 2.09
C GLY A 10 0.13 -3.31 3.39
N PRO A 11 0.43 -1.99 3.34
CA PRO A 11 0.78 -1.22 4.54
C PRO A 11 -0.21 -1.36 5.69
N CYS A 12 -1.51 -1.32 5.41
CA CYS A 12 -2.55 -1.48 6.43
C CYS A 12 -2.49 -2.86 7.11
N GLY A 13 -2.47 -3.94 6.31
CA GLY A 13 -2.48 -5.29 6.87
C GLY A 13 -1.17 -5.67 7.56
N ALA A 14 -0.03 -5.27 7.01
CA ALA A 14 1.27 -5.53 7.62
C ALA A 14 1.44 -4.78 8.95
N THR A 15 1.01 -3.50 9.03
CA THR A 15 1.02 -2.73 10.28
C THR A 15 0.06 -3.31 11.32
N ALA A 16 -1.16 -3.66 10.92
CA ALA A 16 -2.11 -4.31 11.83
C ALA A 16 -1.57 -5.66 12.37
N ALA A 17 -0.86 -6.42 11.51
CA ALA A 17 -0.22 -7.67 11.94
C ALA A 17 0.89 -7.43 12.96
N GLU A 18 1.72 -6.41 12.74
CA GLU A 18 2.77 -6.03 13.68
C GLU A 18 2.18 -5.57 15.02
N ASP A 19 1.20 -4.66 15.00
CA ASP A 19 0.62 -4.13 16.23
C ASP A 19 -0.06 -5.22 17.06
N LEU A 20 -0.83 -6.09 16.44
CA LEU A 20 -1.46 -7.22 17.12
C LEU A 20 -0.44 -8.24 17.64
N GLY A 21 0.64 -8.48 16.88
CA GLY A 21 1.75 -9.32 17.34
C GLY A 21 2.47 -8.75 18.55
N LYS A 22 2.74 -7.43 18.59
CA LYS A 22 3.28 -6.73 19.77
C LYS A 22 2.40 -6.84 21.00
N LEU A 23 1.10 -6.93 20.81
CA LEU A 23 0.11 -7.14 21.90
C LEU A 23 0.05 -8.61 22.36
N GLY A 24 0.83 -9.51 21.77
CA GLY A 24 0.92 -10.92 22.16
C GLY A 24 -0.13 -11.82 21.51
N HIS A 25 -0.87 -11.35 20.53
CA HIS A 25 -1.81 -12.19 19.79
C HIS A 25 -1.09 -13.11 18.81
N LYS A 26 -1.63 -14.32 18.62
CA LYS A 26 -1.17 -15.24 17.59
C LYS A 26 -1.76 -14.85 16.25
N VAL A 27 -0.97 -14.18 15.42
CA VAL A 27 -1.41 -13.58 14.15
C VAL A 27 -0.89 -14.34 12.94
N ALA A 28 -1.75 -14.53 11.93
CA ALA A 28 -1.37 -14.96 10.58
C ALA A 28 -1.60 -13.81 9.60
N LEU A 29 -0.64 -13.59 8.72
CA LEU A 29 -0.71 -12.63 7.61
C LEU A 29 -0.67 -13.39 6.28
N LEU A 30 -1.76 -13.34 5.52
CA LEU A 30 -1.87 -13.94 4.20
C LEU A 30 -1.74 -12.89 3.12
N ASP A 31 -0.74 -12.99 2.27
CA ASP A 31 -0.55 -12.08 1.13
C ASP A 31 -0.05 -12.80 -0.11
N ARG A 32 -0.28 -12.19 -1.27
CA ARG A 32 0.23 -12.67 -2.55
C ARG A 32 1.63 -12.13 -2.79
N PRO A 33 2.58 -12.96 -3.24
CA PRO A 33 3.91 -12.50 -3.59
C PRO A 33 3.91 -11.71 -4.92
N GLY A 34 4.96 -10.90 -5.11
CA GLY A 34 5.34 -10.38 -6.42
C GLY A 34 4.44 -9.31 -7.04
N ARG A 35 3.47 -8.76 -6.33
CA ARG A 35 2.61 -7.71 -6.85
C ARG A 35 3.00 -6.34 -6.33
N ILE A 36 3.61 -5.54 -7.21
CA ILE A 36 3.78 -4.10 -6.96
C ILE A 36 2.41 -3.43 -7.05
N LYS A 37 2.02 -2.68 -6.03
CA LYS A 37 0.77 -1.92 -6.06
C LYS A 37 1.01 -0.57 -6.72
N PRO A 38 0.24 -0.19 -7.75
CA PRO A 38 0.31 1.14 -8.32
C PRO A 38 0.05 2.19 -7.25
N CYS A 39 1.01 3.09 -7.08
CA CYS A 39 0.95 4.15 -6.09
C CYS A 39 2.09 5.13 -6.35
N GLY A 40 1.84 6.42 -6.26
CA GLY A 40 2.88 7.43 -6.37
C GLY A 40 3.94 7.39 -5.26
N GLY A 41 3.78 6.55 -4.24
CA GLY A 41 4.80 6.29 -3.22
C GLY A 41 5.03 7.39 -2.19
N ALA A 42 4.24 8.45 -2.21
CA ALA A 42 4.40 9.58 -1.29
C ALA A 42 3.91 9.24 0.13
N ILE A 43 4.78 9.41 1.12
CA ILE A 43 4.46 9.21 2.55
C ILE A 43 4.75 10.49 3.35
N PRO A 44 3.81 10.95 4.21
CA PRO A 44 3.98 12.19 4.95
C PRO A 44 5.03 12.07 6.07
N PRO A 45 5.61 13.20 6.52
CA PRO A 45 6.61 13.22 7.59
C PRO A 45 6.14 12.55 8.88
N ILE A 46 4.87 12.71 9.22
CA ILE A 46 4.28 12.10 10.41
C ILE A 46 4.29 10.57 10.34
N LEU A 47 4.04 9.98 9.18
CA LEU A 47 4.11 8.54 8.98
C LEU A 47 5.53 8.02 9.15
N ILE A 48 6.51 8.74 8.57
CA ILE A 48 7.93 8.37 8.68
C ILE A 48 8.35 8.31 10.14
N ARG A 49 7.97 9.34 10.93
CA ARG A 49 8.28 9.43 12.36
C ARG A 49 7.54 8.39 13.19
N ASP A 50 6.22 8.30 13.04
CA ASP A 50 5.36 7.51 13.94
C ASP A 50 5.47 6.01 13.72
N PHE A 51 5.92 5.60 12.53
CA PHE A 51 6.12 4.20 12.17
C PHE A 51 7.60 3.82 11.99
N ASP A 52 8.53 4.67 12.42
CA ASP A 52 9.99 4.42 12.38
C ASP A 52 10.46 3.95 10.99
N ILE A 53 10.06 4.66 9.92
CA ILE A 53 10.44 4.31 8.56
C ILE A 53 11.90 4.68 8.32
N PRO A 54 12.79 3.72 8.03
CA PRO A 54 14.20 3.99 7.87
C PRO A 54 14.51 4.74 6.57
N ASP A 55 15.46 5.66 6.63
CA ASP A 55 15.90 6.52 5.51
C ASP A 55 16.25 5.74 4.24
N ARG A 56 16.78 4.51 4.37
CA ARG A 56 17.14 3.66 3.22
C ARG A 56 15.97 3.30 2.31
N LEU A 57 14.75 3.41 2.79
CA LEU A 57 13.53 3.18 1.98
C LEU A 57 13.06 4.44 1.25
N LEU A 58 13.62 5.60 1.57
CA LEU A 58 13.25 6.85 0.96
C LEU A 58 14.09 7.07 -0.31
N LYS A 59 13.47 6.91 -1.48
CA LYS A 59 14.11 7.11 -2.79
C LYS A 59 14.33 8.59 -3.10
N ALA A 60 13.44 9.45 -2.60
CA ALA A 60 13.57 10.90 -2.67
C ALA A 60 12.94 11.57 -1.45
N LYS A 61 13.41 12.78 -1.13
CA LYS A 61 12.88 13.65 -0.06
C LYS A 61 12.35 14.92 -0.71
N ILE A 62 11.05 15.09 -0.68
CA ILE A 62 10.35 16.18 -1.38
C ILE A 62 10.10 17.32 -0.41
N VAL A 63 10.58 18.50 -0.76
CA VAL A 63 10.46 19.72 0.06
C VAL A 63 9.45 20.72 -0.50
N THR A 64 8.93 20.47 -1.70
CA THR A 64 7.94 21.35 -2.34
C THR A 64 6.86 20.52 -3.04
N ALA A 65 5.61 20.92 -2.92
CA ALA A 65 4.51 20.44 -3.74
C ALA A 65 4.07 21.53 -4.72
N ARG A 66 4.07 21.23 -6.02
CA ARG A 66 3.51 22.12 -7.04
C ARG A 66 2.08 21.68 -7.37
N MET A 67 1.14 22.58 -7.21
CA MET A 67 -0.24 22.37 -7.63
C MET A 67 -0.47 23.12 -8.96
N VAL A 68 -0.94 22.40 -9.97
CA VAL A 68 -1.26 22.98 -11.30
C VAL A 68 -2.77 22.93 -11.50
N SER A 69 -3.36 24.10 -11.75
CA SER A 69 -4.80 24.24 -11.98
C SER A 69 -5.22 23.79 -13.39
N PRO A 70 -6.53 23.60 -13.65
CA PRO A 70 -7.03 23.28 -14.99
C PRO A 70 -6.70 24.36 -16.06
N THR A 71 -6.40 25.59 -15.65
CA THR A 71 -5.98 26.71 -16.52
C THR A 71 -4.46 26.84 -16.62
N ASN A 72 -3.70 25.81 -16.24
CA ASN A 72 -2.23 25.78 -16.24
C ASN A 72 -1.55 26.84 -15.37
N ARG A 73 -2.27 27.43 -14.41
CA ARG A 73 -1.64 28.23 -13.37
C ARG A 73 -1.09 27.33 -12.29
N SER A 74 0.12 27.63 -11.84
CA SER A 74 0.77 26.82 -10.80
C SER A 74 1.14 27.63 -9.57
N VAL A 75 1.16 26.96 -8.42
CA VAL A 75 1.67 27.46 -7.15
C VAL A 75 2.58 26.42 -6.54
N ASP A 76 3.74 26.84 -6.05
CA ASP A 76 4.67 26.00 -5.29
C ASP A 76 4.39 26.20 -3.81
N ILE A 77 4.14 25.11 -3.11
CA ILE A 77 3.84 25.06 -1.67
C ILE A 77 5.02 24.40 -0.98
N PRO A 78 5.83 25.13 -0.22
CA PRO A 78 6.92 24.53 0.55
C PRO A 78 6.35 23.63 1.65
N ILE A 79 7.05 22.51 1.91
CA ILE A 79 6.73 21.60 3.00
C ILE A 79 7.53 22.05 4.21
N GLU A 80 6.85 22.73 5.13
CA GLU A 80 7.48 23.27 6.34
C GLU A 80 7.78 22.16 7.35
N ASN A 81 8.94 22.32 8.04
CA ASN A 81 9.38 21.44 9.14
C ASN A 81 9.50 19.95 8.79
N GLY A 82 9.82 19.63 7.53
CA GLY A 82 10.01 18.25 7.12
C GLY A 82 10.07 18.07 5.62
N PHE A 83 9.78 16.86 5.19
CA PHE A 83 9.72 16.48 3.77
C PHE A 83 8.69 15.36 3.59
N VAL A 84 8.13 15.23 2.40
CA VAL A 84 7.42 14.02 1.99
C VAL A 84 8.44 13.01 1.49
N GLY A 85 8.44 11.81 2.05
CA GLY A 85 9.29 10.71 1.59
C GLY A 85 8.68 10.01 0.40
N MET A 86 9.50 9.64 -0.57
CA MET A 86 9.07 8.82 -1.70
C MET A 86 9.59 7.40 -1.52
N VAL A 87 8.70 6.41 -1.59
CA VAL A 87 9.04 5.01 -1.39
C VAL A 87 8.63 4.15 -2.59
N ASP A 88 9.47 3.17 -2.91
CA ASP A 88 9.08 2.11 -3.83
C ASP A 88 8.25 1.07 -3.08
N ARG A 89 7.03 0.86 -3.54
CA ARG A 89 6.04 0.02 -2.86
C ARG A 89 6.49 -1.43 -2.71
N GLU A 90 7.32 -1.93 -3.61
CA GLU A 90 7.87 -3.29 -3.51
C GLU A 90 8.73 -3.45 -2.25
N GLU A 91 9.72 -2.57 -2.08
CA GLU A 91 10.61 -2.60 -0.92
C GLU A 91 9.91 -2.18 0.37
N PHE A 92 9.06 -1.16 0.30
CA PHE A 92 8.34 -0.62 1.43
C PHE A 92 7.33 -1.63 2.01
N ASP A 93 6.50 -2.23 1.17
CA ASP A 93 5.51 -3.21 1.62
C ASP A 93 6.21 -4.47 2.18
N GLU A 94 7.32 -4.90 1.56
CA GLU A 94 8.08 -6.04 2.06
C GLU A 94 8.75 -5.75 3.40
N PHE A 95 9.32 -4.56 3.57
CA PHE A 95 9.86 -4.13 4.86
C PHE A 95 8.82 -4.22 5.98
N LEU A 96 7.60 -3.75 5.75
CA LEU A 96 6.53 -3.82 6.75
C LEU A 96 6.13 -5.27 7.07
N ARG A 97 6.07 -6.15 6.05
CA ARG A 97 5.78 -7.58 6.24
C ARG A 97 6.87 -8.29 7.03
N GLU A 98 8.14 -8.01 6.72
CA GLU A 98 9.28 -8.59 7.45
C GLU A 98 9.34 -8.08 8.90
N ARG A 99 9.00 -6.82 9.14
CA ARG A 99 8.88 -6.25 10.48
C ARG A 99 7.83 -7.00 11.32
N ALA A 100 6.67 -7.27 10.74
CA ALA A 100 5.65 -8.10 11.39
C ALA A 100 6.15 -9.54 11.62
N ARG A 101 6.83 -10.16 10.63
CA ARG A 101 7.39 -11.51 10.77
C ARG A 101 8.43 -11.60 11.88
N SER A 102 9.28 -10.58 12.03
CA SER A 102 10.37 -10.56 13.02
C SER A 102 9.91 -10.62 14.47
N ILE A 103 8.66 -10.27 14.74
CA ILE A 103 8.02 -10.33 16.07
C ILE A 103 7.12 -11.55 16.25
N GLY A 104 7.19 -12.53 15.33
CA GLY A 104 6.49 -13.82 15.47
C GLY A 104 5.17 -13.95 14.71
N VAL A 105 4.80 -12.98 13.86
CA VAL A 105 3.65 -13.13 12.94
C VAL A 105 3.96 -14.21 11.91
N THR A 106 3.05 -15.17 11.74
CA THR A 106 3.18 -16.22 10.72
C THR A 106 2.76 -15.65 9.36
N ARG A 107 3.67 -15.61 8.39
CA ARG A 107 3.35 -15.22 7.00
C ARG A 107 2.98 -16.42 6.16
N PHE A 108 1.94 -16.26 5.34
CA PHE A 108 1.55 -17.21 4.29
C PHE A 108 1.63 -16.49 2.94
N SER A 109 2.34 -17.10 2.01
CA SER A 109 2.38 -16.67 0.61
C SER A 109 1.23 -17.35 -0.13
N GLY A 110 0.14 -16.63 -0.40
CA GLY A 110 -1.02 -17.26 -1.01
C GLY A 110 -2.11 -16.32 -1.49
N THR A 111 -3.02 -16.88 -2.28
CA THR A 111 -4.20 -16.17 -2.78
C THR A 111 -5.45 -16.59 -1.99
N PHE A 112 -6.05 -15.63 -1.30
CA PHE A 112 -7.33 -15.81 -0.60
C PHE A 112 -8.41 -16.31 -1.56
N ASP A 113 -9.15 -17.35 -1.12
CA ASP A 113 -10.29 -17.91 -1.86
C ASP A 113 -11.62 -17.51 -1.20
N LYS A 114 -11.88 -17.99 0.02
CA LYS A 114 -13.13 -17.72 0.75
C LYS A 114 -12.97 -17.89 2.26
N ILE A 115 -13.99 -17.41 2.98
CA ILE A 115 -14.19 -17.63 4.41
C ILE A 115 -15.33 -18.63 4.57
N THR A 116 -15.17 -19.59 5.46
CA THR A 116 -16.22 -20.55 5.85
C THR A 116 -16.41 -20.52 7.37
N ARG A 117 -17.66 -20.70 7.82
CA ARG A 117 -18.01 -20.75 9.24
C ARG A 117 -18.79 -22.03 9.52
N GLN A 118 -18.24 -22.88 10.34
CA GLN A 118 -18.88 -24.14 10.74
C GLN A 118 -18.60 -24.40 12.22
N ASN A 119 -19.64 -24.82 12.97
CA ASN A 119 -19.53 -25.18 14.38
C ASN A 119 -18.86 -24.10 15.29
N GLY A 120 -19.05 -22.83 14.95
CA GLY A 120 -18.44 -21.71 15.69
C GLY A 120 -16.99 -21.41 15.33
N GLU A 121 -16.40 -22.15 14.39
CA GLU A 121 -15.05 -21.93 13.89
C GLU A 121 -15.08 -21.15 12.57
N THR A 122 -14.24 -20.13 12.47
CA THR A 122 -14.04 -19.36 11.22
C THR A 122 -12.76 -19.78 10.54
N THR A 123 -12.86 -20.25 9.30
CA THR A 123 -11.74 -20.78 8.51
C THR A 123 -11.56 -19.98 7.25
N VAL A 124 -10.30 -19.62 6.94
CA VAL A 124 -9.87 -19.02 5.68
C VAL A 124 -9.29 -20.10 4.77
N GLU A 125 -9.85 -20.23 3.58
CA GLU A 125 -9.31 -21.09 2.51
C GLU A 125 -8.50 -20.23 1.55
N PHE A 126 -7.34 -20.72 1.13
CA PHE A 126 -6.44 -20.04 0.21
C PHE A 126 -5.61 -21.02 -0.63
N LEU A 127 -5.13 -20.56 -1.78
CA LEU A 127 -4.12 -21.27 -2.56
C LEU A 127 -2.74 -20.86 -2.04
N ASN A 128 -2.00 -21.79 -1.46
CA ASN A 128 -0.62 -21.57 -1.04
C ASN A 128 0.29 -21.59 -2.27
N HIS A 129 1.13 -20.54 -2.45
CA HIS A 129 2.00 -20.42 -3.62
C HIS A 129 3.35 -21.12 -3.46
N GLU A 130 3.68 -21.62 -2.28
CA GLU A 130 4.92 -22.35 -2.04
C GLU A 130 4.81 -23.83 -2.48
N ASN A 131 3.62 -24.39 -2.32
CA ASN A 131 3.36 -25.81 -2.61
C ASN A 131 2.20 -26.03 -3.60
N GLU A 132 1.58 -24.96 -4.10
CA GLU A 132 0.45 -24.96 -5.03
C GLU A 132 -0.80 -25.72 -4.53
N ASN A 133 -0.92 -25.92 -3.24
CA ASN A 133 -2.06 -26.62 -2.63
C ASN A 133 -3.10 -25.64 -2.09
N LYS A 134 -4.35 -26.09 -2.06
CA LYS A 134 -5.40 -25.43 -1.28
C LYS A 134 -5.22 -25.76 0.20
N GLU A 135 -5.05 -24.72 1.00
CA GLU A 135 -4.89 -24.83 2.45
C GLU A 135 -6.00 -24.12 3.20
N LYS A 136 -6.11 -24.46 4.48
CA LYS A 136 -7.08 -23.89 5.40
C LYS A 136 -6.40 -23.51 6.71
N ILE A 137 -6.69 -22.32 7.19
CA ILE A 137 -6.27 -21.85 8.51
C ILE A 137 -7.45 -21.26 9.24
N SER A 138 -7.50 -21.42 10.57
CA SER A 138 -8.64 -20.97 11.37
C SER A 138 -8.24 -19.91 12.37
N ALA A 139 -9.14 -18.93 12.62
CA ALA A 139 -8.98 -17.92 13.64
C ALA A 139 -10.30 -17.49 14.27
N LYS A 140 -10.18 -16.79 15.41
CA LYS A 140 -11.31 -16.15 16.08
C LYS A 140 -11.80 -14.91 15.32
N ILE A 141 -10.86 -14.14 14.72
CA ILE A 141 -11.12 -12.88 14.03
C ILE A 141 -10.44 -12.90 12.65
N ILE A 142 -11.14 -12.36 11.65
CA ILE A 142 -10.59 -12.13 10.31
C ILE A 142 -10.57 -10.63 10.05
N ILE A 143 -9.45 -10.11 9.57
CA ILE A 143 -9.29 -8.74 9.10
C ILE A 143 -9.05 -8.74 7.59
N GLY A 144 -9.97 -8.13 6.83
CA GLY A 144 -9.79 -7.89 5.41
C GLY A 144 -8.99 -6.61 5.17
N ALA A 145 -7.78 -6.72 4.63
CA ALA A 145 -6.89 -5.63 4.25
C ALA A 145 -6.39 -5.79 2.80
N ASP A 146 -7.18 -6.45 1.96
CA ASP A 146 -6.83 -6.88 0.61
C ASP A 146 -7.06 -5.80 -0.49
N GLY A 147 -7.26 -4.56 -0.06
CA GLY A 147 -7.18 -3.35 -0.88
C GLY A 147 -8.51 -2.97 -1.55
N ALA A 148 -8.45 -2.02 -2.49
CA ALA A 148 -9.62 -1.38 -3.08
C ALA A 148 -10.60 -2.36 -3.75
N ARG A 149 -10.12 -3.48 -4.29
CA ARG A 149 -10.96 -4.55 -4.88
C ARG A 149 -11.06 -5.75 -3.95
N SER A 150 -11.24 -5.49 -2.65
CA SER A 150 -11.30 -6.49 -1.61
C SER A 150 -12.27 -7.63 -1.93
N LYS A 151 -11.76 -8.85 -1.96
CA LYS A 151 -12.60 -10.06 -2.02
C LYS A 151 -13.28 -10.31 -0.68
N VAL A 152 -12.59 -10.01 0.42
CA VAL A 152 -13.15 -10.17 1.77
C VAL A 152 -14.35 -9.26 1.93
N ALA A 153 -14.24 -7.99 1.58
CA ALA A 153 -15.37 -7.06 1.68
C ALA A 153 -16.57 -7.53 0.84
N ARG A 154 -16.34 -7.94 -0.41
CA ARG A 154 -17.41 -8.41 -1.29
C ARG A 154 -18.09 -9.70 -0.83
N SER A 155 -17.38 -10.54 -0.07
CA SER A 155 -17.99 -11.78 0.46
C SER A 155 -18.69 -11.60 1.81
N GLU A 156 -18.28 -10.60 2.60
CA GLU A 156 -18.67 -10.49 4.00
C GLU A 156 -19.53 -9.24 4.32
N ILE A 157 -19.49 -8.22 3.46
CA ILE A 157 -20.15 -6.93 3.72
C ILE A 157 -21.21 -6.71 2.64
N PRO A 158 -22.49 -6.55 3.01
CA PRO A 158 -23.54 -6.20 2.06
C PRO A 158 -23.18 -4.96 1.26
N ASP A 159 -23.49 -4.97 -0.04
CA ASP A 159 -23.31 -3.86 -0.99
C ASP A 159 -21.85 -3.40 -1.21
N ALA A 160 -20.85 -4.13 -0.73
CA ALA A 160 -19.44 -3.79 -0.92
C ALA A 160 -18.99 -3.86 -2.40
N ASP A 161 -19.72 -4.50 -3.26
CA ASP A 161 -19.52 -4.55 -4.71
C ASP A 161 -20.04 -3.31 -5.44
N GLN A 162 -20.88 -2.49 -4.79
CA GLN A 162 -21.46 -1.26 -5.34
C GLN A 162 -20.61 -0.01 -5.08
N ILE A 163 -19.47 -0.13 -4.39
CA ILE A 163 -18.58 1.00 -4.10
C ILE A 163 -18.02 1.56 -5.41
N PRO A 164 -18.21 2.86 -5.71
CA PRO A 164 -17.66 3.47 -6.92
C PRO A 164 -16.15 3.50 -6.89
N TYR A 165 -15.52 3.31 -8.05
CA TYR A 165 -14.07 3.32 -8.22
C TYR A 165 -13.64 4.49 -9.08
N VAL A 166 -12.48 5.06 -8.71
CA VAL A 166 -11.68 5.90 -9.59
C VAL A 166 -10.55 5.03 -10.15
N ILE A 167 -10.30 5.14 -11.44
CA ILE A 167 -9.22 4.41 -12.13
C ILE A 167 -8.11 5.40 -12.42
N ALA A 168 -6.89 5.07 -11.98
CA ALA A 168 -5.68 5.78 -12.34
C ALA A 168 -4.71 4.86 -13.08
N TYR A 169 -4.04 5.41 -14.07
CA TYR A 169 -2.91 4.78 -14.75
C TYR A 169 -1.62 5.25 -14.07
N HIS A 170 -0.63 4.39 -14.00
CA HIS A 170 0.62 4.66 -13.32
C HIS A 170 1.77 4.03 -14.10
N GLU A 171 2.80 4.83 -14.38
CA GLU A 171 4.06 4.37 -14.94
C GLU A 171 5.25 4.85 -14.10
N ILE A 172 6.33 4.09 -14.16
CA ILE A 172 7.63 4.48 -13.62
C ILE A 172 8.56 4.62 -14.82
N ILE A 173 9.08 5.82 -15.02
CA ILE A 173 9.98 6.17 -16.12
C ILE A 173 11.32 6.65 -15.58
N LYS A 174 12.37 6.67 -16.43
CA LYS A 174 13.67 7.26 -16.07
C LYS A 174 13.50 8.75 -15.80
N ALA A 175 14.11 9.26 -14.73
CA ALA A 175 14.11 10.68 -14.43
C ALA A 175 14.81 11.46 -15.56
N PRO A 176 14.24 12.60 -16.01
CA PRO A 176 14.87 13.42 -17.02
C PRO A 176 16.11 14.11 -16.48
N GLU A 177 17.22 14.06 -17.24
CA GLU A 177 18.51 14.67 -16.85
C GLU A 177 18.54 16.18 -17.11
N ASP A 178 17.93 16.63 -18.23
CA ASP A 178 18.00 18.02 -18.71
C ASP A 178 16.62 18.60 -19.06
N PHE A 179 15.64 18.45 -18.18
CA PHE A 179 14.32 19.06 -18.38
C PHE A 179 14.07 20.17 -17.34
N SER A 180 14.06 21.42 -17.79
CA SER A 180 13.93 22.62 -16.92
C SER A 180 12.63 22.67 -16.10
N GLY A 181 11.61 21.93 -16.48
CA GLY A 181 10.34 21.81 -15.76
C GLY A 181 10.38 20.80 -14.60
N TYR A 182 11.30 19.86 -14.61
CA TYR A 182 11.44 18.83 -13.59
C TYR A 182 12.34 19.28 -12.44
N LYS A 183 11.97 18.88 -11.21
CA LYS A 183 12.82 19.03 -10.02
C LYS A 183 12.76 17.75 -9.20
N SER A 184 13.90 17.25 -8.82
CA SER A 184 14.04 15.99 -8.06
C SER A 184 13.56 16.06 -6.61
N ASP A 185 13.31 17.25 -6.10
CA ASP A 185 12.84 17.55 -4.74
C ASP A 185 11.43 18.13 -4.68
N ARG A 186 10.67 18.06 -5.82
CA ARG A 186 9.32 18.61 -5.95
C ARG A 186 8.34 17.59 -6.53
N CYS A 187 7.22 17.39 -5.87
CA CYS A 187 6.06 16.68 -6.41
C CYS A 187 5.15 17.62 -7.17
N ASP A 188 4.79 17.28 -8.41
CA ASP A 188 3.81 18.05 -9.18
C ASP A 188 2.47 17.30 -9.17
N VAL A 189 1.39 18.01 -8.83
CA VAL A 189 0.00 17.55 -8.83
C VAL A 189 -0.78 18.39 -9.84
N ILE A 190 -1.35 17.75 -10.85
CA ILE A 190 -1.93 18.39 -12.03
C ILE A 190 -3.42 18.13 -12.09
N TYR A 191 -4.22 19.15 -11.82
CA TYR A 191 -5.67 19.09 -11.95
C TYR A 191 -6.08 19.48 -13.38
N ASN A 192 -6.17 18.47 -14.25
CA ASN A 192 -6.58 18.65 -15.63
C ASN A 192 -7.44 17.45 -16.07
N GLY A 193 -8.73 17.70 -16.27
CA GLY A 193 -9.69 16.66 -16.65
C GLY A 193 -9.45 15.99 -18.01
N SER A 194 -8.62 16.57 -18.89
CA SER A 194 -8.21 15.91 -20.13
C SER A 194 -7.06 14.90 -19.91
N ILE A 195 -6.30 15.04 -18.81
CA ILE A 195 -5.23 14.12 -18.42
C ILE A 195 -5.79 13.04 -17.47
N SER A 196 -6.54 13.46 -16.46
CA SER A 196 -7.13 12.59 -15.46
C SER A 196 -8.56 13.07 -15.12
N PRO A 197 -9.60 12.49 -15.72
CA PRO A 197 -10.98 12.97 -15.59
C PRO A 197 -11.53 12.94 -14.16
N ASP A 198 -11.20 11.88 -13.42
CA ASP A 198 -11.77 11.60 -12.09
C ASP A 198 -10.77 11.77 -10.94
N PHE A 199 -9.53 12.12 -11.26
CA PHE A 199 -8.44 12.21 -10.29
C PHE A 199 -7.51 13.39 -10.65
N TYR A 200 -6.24 13.32 -10.31
CA TYR A 200 -5.21 14.26 -10.75
C TYR A 200 -4.08 13.51 -11.45
N GLY A 201 -3.39 14.17 -12.36
CA GLY A 201 -2.09 13.72 -12.86
C GLY A 201 -1.00 14.05 -11.85
N TRP A 202 0.08 13.27 -11.83
CA TRP A 202 1.21 13.54 -10.94
C TRP A 202 2.54 13.33 -11.63
N VAL A 203 3.58 14.00 -11.13
CA VAL A 203 4.99 13.75 -11.43
C VAL A 203 5.72 13.68 -10.10
N PHE A 204 6.07 12.48 -9.68
CA PHE A 204 6.64 12.22 -8.36
C PHE A 204 8.04 11.61 -8.48
N PRO A 205 9.10 12.34 -8.07
CA PRO A 205 10.48 11.85 -8.13
C PRO A 205 10.74 10.66 -7.23
N HIS A 206 11.53 9.68 -7.72
CA HIS A 206 12.01 8.51 -6.99
C HIS A 206 13.52 8.31 -7.21
N GLY A 207 14.32 9.36 -7.07
CA GLY A 207 15.74 9.33 -7.35
C GLY A 207 16.03 9.34 -8.85
N ASP A 208 16.47 8.23 -9.41
CA ASP A 208 16.76 8.06 -10.84
C ASP A 208 15.53 7.74 -11.69
N THR A 209 14.38 7.58 -11.06
CA THR A 209 13.08 7.35 -11.70
C THR A 209 12.03 8.38 -11.30
N VAL A 210 10.93 8.40 -12.03
CA VAL A 210 9.76 9.25 -11.78
C VAL A 210 8.50 8.42 -11.94
N SER A 211 7.62 8.53 -10.97
CA SER A 211 6.25 8.01 -11.06
C SER A 211 5.34 9.04 -11.72
N VAL A 212 4.64 8.66 -12.77
CA VAL A 212 3.68 9.48 -13.51
C VAL A 212 2.35 8.75 -13.67
#